data_d156279edd7fb09557ba5e9f68187204
#
_entry.id   d156279edd7fb09557ba5e9f68187204
#
_cell.length_a   1.000
_cell.length_b   1.000
_cell.length_c   1.000
_cell.angle_alpha   90.00
_cell.angle_beta   90.00
_cell.angle_gamma   90.00
#
_symmetry.space_group_name_H-M   'P 1'
#
loop_
_entity.id
_entity.type
_entity.pdbx_description
1 polymer ?
#
loop_
_entity_poly.entity_id
_entity_poly.type
_entity_poly.pdbx_seq_one_letter_code
_entity_poly.pdbx_strand_id
1 'polypeptide(L)'
;MKLFRLALFILIILHFSCTENNDISYREKLNDPELFQEVMQNLTNIIVYDIFSPPVASRVYLYPSIAAYEIIASHNPKKYNSLVGQVKELKEIPKPKDTNVNIKLASIFAFNSVGKTLIFSANKMNSFEEKFDQKLRKLGVPEKVLLASSAYANKVADEILKWSKNDMYSQTRTFPKYTIKDKDQYWKPTPPDYMDGIEPHWPEIRTMVLDSSNQFPPKDPLVLDLKKGSP
;
A
#
# COMPACT_ATOMS: atom_id res chain seq x y z
N MET A 1 5.73 27.62 -59.99
CA MET A 1 6.56 27.75 -58.77
C MET A 1 5.81 28.29 -57.58
N LYS A 2 4.99 29.33 -57.65
CA LYS A 2 4.26 29.87 -56.46
C LYS A 2 3.22 28.90 -55.87
N LEU A 3 2.44 28.21 -56.71
CA LEU A 3 1.45 27.22 -56.25
C LEU A 3 2.09 26.02 -55.50
N PHE A 4 3.22 25.52 -55.96
CA PHE A 4 3.94 24.40 -55.36
C PHE A 4 4.51 24.78 -53.98
N ARG A 5 5.00 26.01 -53.80
CA ARG A 5 5.45 26.54 -52.49
C ARG A 5 4.30 26.72 -51.52
N LEU A 6 3.11 27.15 -52.00
CA LEU A 6 1.91 27.28 -51.16
C LEU A 6 1.40 25.90 -50.72
N ALA A 7 1.38 24.90 -51.59
CA ALA A 7 0.99 23.54 -51.26
C ALA A 7 1.95 22.90 -50.22
N LEU A 8 3.26 23.10 -50.36
CA LEU A 8 4.26 22.63 -49.41
C LEU A 8 4.12 23.30 -48.03
N PHE A 9 3.75 24.57 -47.96
CA PHE A 9 3.51 25.31 -46.72
C PHE A 9 2.25 24.80 -45.99
N ILE A 10 1.18 24.49 -46.73
CA ILE A 10 -0.06 23.90 -46.18
C ILE A 10 0.19 22.50 -45.67
N LEU A 11 1.03 21.70 -46.33
CA LEU A 11 1.39 20.35 -45.90
C LEU A 11 2.16 20.35 -44.56
N ILE A 12 3.03 21.33 -44.34
CA ILE A 12 3.81 21.49 -43.10
C ILE A 12 2.90 21.90 -41.93
N ILE A 13 1.87 22.71 -42.14
CA ILE A 13 0.93 23.15 -41.11
C ILE A 13 0.05 21.98 -40.62
N LEU A 14 -0.27 21.01 -41.49
CA LEU A 14 -1.09 19.85 -41.16
C LEU A 14 -0.36 18.82 -40.21
N HIS A 15 0.96 18.90 -40.11
CA HIS A 15 1.72 17.99 -39.22
C HIS A 15 1.85 18.49 -37.75
N PHE A 16 1.41 19.73 -37.44
CA PHE A 16 1.53 20.28 -36.08
C PHE A 16 0.25 20.17 -35.23
N SER A 17 -0.82 19.53 -35.73
CA SER A 17 -2.14 19.57 -35.07
C SER A 17 -2.49 18.32 -34.23
N CYS A 18 -1.53 17.50 -33.80
CA CYS A 18 -1.90 16.20 -33.20
C CYS A 18 -1.31 15.87 -31.82
N THR A 19 -0.85 16.83 -31.01
CA THR A 19 -0.21 16.50 -29.71
C THR A 19 -0.99 16.92 -28.49
N GLU A 20 -1.95 17.81 -28.52
CA GLU A 20 -2.66 18.29 -27.32
C GLU A 20 -3.81 17.38 -26.85
N ASN A 21 -4.50 16.68 -27.75
CA ASN A 21 -5.65 15.85 -27.38
C ASN A 21 -5.28 14.55 -26.62
N ASN A 22 -4.06 14.05 -26.77
CA ASN A 22 -3.62 12.84 -26.08
C ASN A 22 -3.30 13.08 -24.58
N ASP A 23 -2.87 14.29 -24.21
CA ASP A 23 -2.46 14.60 -22.84
C ASP A 23 -3.67 14.71 -21.89
N ILE A 24 -4.80 15.20 -22.36
CA ILE A 24 -6.04 15.27 -21.58
C ILE A 24 -6.67 13.90 -21.42
N SER A 25 -6.70 13.09 -22.47
CA SER A 25 -7.35 11.77 -22.49
C SER A 25 -6.77 10.77 -21.48
N TYR A 26 -5.45 10.65 -21.32
CA TYR A 26 -4.88 9.72 -20.34
C TYR A 26 -5.08 10.19 -18.89
N ARG A 27 -5.08 11.52 -18.64
CA ARG A 27 -5.31 12.08 -17.30
C ARG A 27 -6.72 11.76 -16.78
N GLU A 28 -7.72 11.79 -17.64
CA GLU A 28 -9.08 11.40 -17.32
C GLU A 28 -9.15 9.91 -16.97
N LYS A 29 -8.52 9.05 -17.79
CA LYS A 29 -8.46 7.60 -17.55
C LYS A 29 -7.74 7.24 -16.24
N LEU A 30 -6.73 8.02 -15.83
CA LEU A 30 -6.07 7.86 -14.53
C LEU A 30 -6.93 8.28 -13.32
N ASN A 31 -8.14 8.86 -13.55
CA ASN A 31 -9.11 9.12 -12.49
C ASN A 31 -9.96 7.90 -12.13
N ASP A 32 -9.87 6.83 -12.92
CA ASP A 32 -10.62 5.62 -12.69
C ASP A 32 -10.17 4.94 -11.38
N PRO A 33 -11.06 4.81 -10.39
CA PRO A 33 -10.73 4.15 -9.12
C PRO A 33 -10.41 2.65 -9.30
N GLU A 34 -10.85 2.02 -10.40
CA GLU A 34 -10.57 0.62 -10.69
C GLU A 34 -9.06 0.34 -10.81
N LEU A 35 -8.26 1.33 -11.24
CA LEU A 35 -6.80 1.18 -11.29
C LEU A 35 -6.19 0.90 -9.91
N PHE A 36 -6.66 1.60 -8.87
CA PHE A 36 -6.18 1.36 -7.50
C PHE A 36 -6.77 0.08 -6.93
N GLN A 37 -8.04 -0.21 -7.20
CA GLN A 37 -8.71 -1.44 -6.76
C GLN A 37 -8.03 -2.69 -7.32
N GLU A 38 -7.62 -2.66 -8.60
CA GLU A 38 -6.89 -3.78 -9.23
C GLU A 38 -5.57 -4.07 -8.53
N VAL A 39 -4.81 -3.03 -8.18
CA VAL A 39 -3.53 -3.16 -7.46
C VAL A 39 -3.76 -3.69 -6.04
N MET A 40 -4.78 -3.18 -5.33
CA MET A 40 -5.15 -3.66 -4.01
C MET A 40 -5.63 -5.12 -4.05
N GLN A 41 -6.44 -5.49 -5.05
CA GLN A 41 -6.90 -6.87 -5.21
C GLN A 41 -5.74 -7.83 -5.51
N ASN A 42 -4.76 -7.39 -6.32
CA ASN A 42 -3.57 -8.18 -6.55
C ASN A 42 -2.77 -8.42 -5.27
N LEU A 43 -2.55 -7.39 -4.45
CA LEU A 43 -1.90 -7.55 -3.15
C LEU A 43 -2.69 -8.51 -2.26
N THR A 44 -4.03 -8.41 -2.23
CA THR A 44 -4.90 -9.33 -1.50
C THR A 44 -4.70 -10.79 -1.94
N ASN A 45 -4.69 -11.03 -3.24
CA ASN A 45 -4.49 -12.36 -3.80
C ASN A 45 -3.13 -12.96 -3.39
N ILE A 46 -2.09 -12.11 -3.32
CA ILE A 46 -0.75 -12.57 -2.89
C ILE A 46 -0.73 -12.81 -1.38
N ILE A 47 -1.36 -11.97 -0.55
CA ILE A 47 -1.49 -12.18 0.90
C ILE A 47 -2.15 -13.53 1.19
N VAL A 48 -3.23 -13.87 0.47
CA VAL A 48 -3.92 -15.16 0.58
C VAL A 48 -3.01 -16.31 0.12
N TYR A 49 -2.32 -16.13 -1.00
CA TYR A 49 -1.40 -17.14 -1.52
C TYR A 49 -0.22 -17.41 -0.57
N ASP A 50 0.31 -16.38 0.05
CA ASP A 50 1.42 -16.44 1.01
C ASP A 50 0.96 -16.91 2.42
N ILE A 51 -0.35 -17.16 2.59
CA ILE A 51 -0.96 -17.68 3.85
C ILE A 51 -0.61 -16.79 5.05
N PHE A 52 -0.65 -15.46 4.88
CA PHE A 52 -0.43 -14.55 5.99
C PHE A 52 -1.52 -14.68 7.06
N SER A 53 -1.11 -14.74 8.33
CA SER A 53 -2.06 -14.64 9.44
C SER A 53 -2.79 -13.28 9.43
N PRO A 54 -4.05 -13.19 9.91
CA PRO A 54 -4.81 -11.95 9.87
C PRO A 54 -4.10 -10.73 10.49
N PRO A 55 -3.42 -10.84 11.64
CA PRO A 55 -2.65 -9.72 12.17
C PRO A 55 -1.55 -9.26 11.21
N VAL A 56 -0.78 -10.18 10.63
CA VAL A 56 0.29 -9.84 9.69
C VAL A 56 -0.28 -9.26 8.40
N ALA A 57 -1.38 -9.82 7.88
CA ALA A 57 -2.08 -9.27 6.73
C ALA A 57 -2.50 -7.82 6.96
N SER A 58 -3.00 -7.48 8.16
CA SER A 58 -3.37 -6.09 8.50
C SER A 58 -2.19 -5.13 8.38
N ARG A 59 -1.00 -5.57 8.79
CA ARG A 59 0.25 -4.80 8.65
C ARG A 59 0.63 -4.64 7.17
N VAL A 60 0.49 -5.68 6.37
CA VAL A 60 0.81 -5.66 4.94
C VAL A 60 -0.13 -4.73 4.16
N TYR A 61 -1.39 -4.57 4.58
CA TYR A 61 -2.30 -3.57 4.00
C TYR A 61 -2.01 -2.14 4.49
N LEU A 62 -1.66 -1.98 5.76
CA LEU A 62 -1.56 -0.68 6.40
C LEU A 62 -0.47 0.20 5.79
N TYR A 63 0.76 -0.29 5.72
CA TYR A 63 1.90 0.51 5.24
C TYR A 63 1.77 0.96 3.78
N PRO A 64 1.39 0.09 2.83
CA PRO A 64 1.12 0.52 1.46
C PRO A 64 0.01 1.58 1.37
N SER A 65 -1.07 1.40 2.16
CA SER A 65 -2.19 2.35 2.17
C SER A 65 -1.77 3.72 2.70
N ILE A 66 -0.92 3.77 3.73
CA ILE A 66 -0.36 5.03 4.25
C ILE A 66 0.52 5.70 3.19
N ALA A 67 1.38 4.95 2.50
CA ALA A 67 2.21 5.50 1.43
C ALA A 67 1.39 6.15 0.32
N ALA A 68 0.35 5.46 -0.14
CA ALA A 68 -0.54 5.98 -1.17
C ALA A 68 -1.34 7.20 -0.68
N TYR A 69 -1.87 7.13 0.53
CA TYR A 69 -2.67 8.20 1.13
C TYR A 69 -1.84 9.47 1.33
N GLU A 70 -0.64 9.39 1.89
CA GLU A 70 0.21 10.55 2.14
C GLU A 70 0.60 11.28 0.85
N ILE A 71 0.83 10.58 -0.25
CA ILE A 71 1.05 11.20 -1.56
C ILE A 71 -0.16 12.05 -1.97
N ILE A 72 -1.37 11.52 -1.82
CA ILE A 72 -2.61 12.24 -2.16
C ILE A 72 -2.85 13.41 -1.20
N ALA A 73 -2.69 13.18 0.10
CA ALA A 73 -2.95 14.18 1.14
C ALA A 73 -1.96 15.35 1.06
N SER A 74 -0.68 15.08 0.91
CA SER A 74 0.36 16.11 0.79
C SER A 74 0.19 17.00 -0.45
N HIS A 75 -0.41 16.47 -1.52
CA HIS A 75 -0.70 17.22 -2.73
C HIS A 75 -2.03 18.01 -2.65
N ASN A 76 -2.96 17.56 -1.81
CA ASN A 76 -4.29 18.19 -1.65
C ASN A 76 -4.57 18.55 -0.18
N PRO A 77 -3.74 19.39 0.48
CA PRO A 77 -3.83 19.64 1.92
C PRO A 77 -5.10 20.41 2.33
N LYS A 78 -5.81 21.04 1.36
CA LYS A 78 -7.11 21.68 1.61
C LYS A 78 -8.26 20.66 1.72
N LYS A 79 -8.08 19.45 1.19
CA LYS A 79 -9.12 18.42 1.12
C LYS A 79 -8.86 17.27 2.04
N TYR A 80 -7.61 16.93 2.27
CA TYR A 80 -7.19 15.76 3.06
C TYR A 80 -6.15 16.17 4.09
N ASN A 81 -6.32 15.69 5.31
CA ASN A 81 -5.34 15.88 6.39
C ASN A 81 -4.26 14.80 6.29
N SER A 82 -2.99 15.20 6.37
CA SER A 82 -1.89 14.25 6.51
C SER A 82 -2.03 13.45 7.80
N LEU A 83 -1.58 12.22 7.79
CA LEU A 83 -1.48 11.36 8.98
C LEU A 83 -0.24 11.70 9.84
N VAL A 84 0.65 12.55 9.34
CA VAL A 84 1.80 13.06 10.11
C VAL A 84 1.31 13.81 11.35
N GLY A 85 1.85 13.45 12.52
CA GLY A 85 1.39 13.96 13.80
C GLY A 85 0.14 13.28 14.36
N GLN A 86 -0.57 12.47 13.56
CA GLN A 86 -1.72 11.67 14.00
C GLN A 86 -1.32 10.20 14.20
N VAL A 87 -0.39 9.70 13.39
CA VAL A 87 0.17 8.36 13.49
C VAL A 87 1.57 8.44 14.08
N LYS A 88 1.87 7.58 15.04
CA LYS A 88 3.12 7.59 15.80
C LYS A 88 4.34 7.48 14.90
N GLU A 89 5.29 8.39 15.09
CA GLU A 89 6.61 8.43 14.44
C GLU A 89 6.55 8.55 12.90
N LEU A 90 5.37 8.73 12.31
CA LEU A 90 5.25 9.01 10.89
C LEU A 90 5.81 10.40 10.59
N LYS A 91 6.78 10.47 9.70
CA LYS A 91 7.40 11.72 9.24
C LYS A 91 6.82 12.18 7.92
N GLU A 92 7.00 13.45 7.61
CA GLU A 92 6.63 14.00 6.31
C GLU A 92 7.34 13.24 5.19
N ILE A 93 6.57 12.93 4.15
CA ILE A 93 7.10 12.32 2.94
C ILE A 93 7.79 13.37 2.05
N PRO A 94 8.77 12.98 1.23
CA PRO A 94 9.40 13.89 0.28
C PRO A 94 8.37 14.43 -0.72
N LYS A 95 8.52 15.70 -1.11
CA LYS A 95 7.69 16.32 -2.16
C LYS A 95 8.23 15.99 -3.55
N PRO A 96 7.37 15.87 -4.57
CA PRO A 96 7.83 15.68 -5.95
C PRO A 96 8.60 16.90 -6.44
N LYS A 97 9.74 16.67 -7.10
CA LYS A 97 10.57 17.71 -7.71
C LYS A 97 10.32 17.84 -9.22
N ASP A 98 9.91 16.74 -9.86
CA ASP A 98 9.66 16.68 -11.31
C ASP A 98 8.19 17.04 -11.59
N THR A 99 7.97 17.95 -12.52
CA THR A 99 6.65 18.42 -12.94
C THR A 99 5.86 17.36 -13.75
N ASN A 100 6.54 16.34 -14.26
CA ASN A 100 5.90 15.22 -14.95
C ASN A 100 5.27 14.20 -14.00
N VAL A 101 5.45 14.32 -12.68
CA VAL A 101 4.82 13.40 -11.72
C VAL A 101 3.30 13.51 -11.79
N ASN A 102 2.64 12.40 -12.07
CA ASN A 102 1.21 12.26 -11.85
C ASN A 102 0.97 11.70 -10.45
N ILE A 103 0.31 12.46 -9.59
CA ILE A 103 0.14 12.15 -8.17
C ILE A 103 -0.67 10.88 -7.94
N LYS A 104 -1.73 10.63 -8.73
CA LYS A 104 -2.53 9.41 -8.61
C LYS A 104 -1.73 8.18 -8.99
N LEU A 105 -0.99 8.27 -10.10
CA LEU A 105 -0.13 7.19 -10.53
C LEU A 105 1.00 6.93 -9.52
N ALA A 106 1.60 7.99 -8.98
CA ALA A 106 2.62 7.86 -7.94
C ALA A 106 2.06 7.21 -6.66
N SER A 107 0.81 7.51 -6.27
CA SER A 107 0.18 6.85 -5.12
C SER A 107 -0.02 5.34 -5.35
N ILE A 108 -0.44 4.94 -6.56
CA ILE A 108 -0.57 3.53 -6.96
C ILE A 108 0.79 2.83 -6.92
N PHE A 109 1.82 3.45 -7.49
CA PHE A 109 3.16 2.88 -7.51
C PHE A 109 3.77 2.77 -6.11
N ALA A 110 3.55 3.76 -5.23
CA ALA A 110 4.02 3.69 -3.85
C ALA A 110 3.33 2.58 -3.06
N PHE A 111 2.01 2.43 -3.22
CA PHE A 111 1.28 1.29 -2.65
C PHE A 111 1.92 -0.03 -3.08
N ASN A 112 2.15 -0.19 -4.37
CA ASN A 112 2.68 -1.43 -4.92
C ASN A 112 4.12 -1.71 -4.45
N SER A 113 4.98 -0.70 -4.46
CA SER A 113 6.39 -0.80 -4.03
C SER A 113 6.52 -1.19 -2.55
N VAL A 114 5.73 -0.56 -1.67
CA VAL A 114 5.70 -0.93 -0.25
C VAL A 114 5.12 -2.32 -0.05
N GLY A 115 3.98 -2.63 -0.69
CA GLY A 115 3.34 -3.94 -0.61
C GLY A 115 4.27 -5.07 -1.03
N LYS A 116 4.96 -4.91 -2.16
CA LYS A 116 5.94 -5.87 -2.70
C LYS A 116 7.06 -6.21 -1.73
N THR A 117 7.50 -5.23 -0.93
CA THR A 117 8.58 -5.44 0.06
C THR A 117 8.10 -6.21 1.29
N LEU A 118 6.80 -6.23 1.58
CA LEU A 118 6.21 -6.82 2.78
C LEU A 118 5.64 -8.23 2.57
N ILE A 119 5.65 -8.74 1.34
CA ILE A 119 5.17 -10.08 0.96
C ILE A 119 6.33 -11.05 0.70
N PHE A 120 6.02 -12.36 0.64
CA PHE A 120 7.03 -13.38 0.30
C PHE A 120 7.14 -13.60 -1.20
N SER A 121 6.01 -13.62 -1.92
CA SER A 121 5.94 -13.93 -3.35
C SER A 121 6.14 -12.70 -4.24
N ALA A 122 7.28 -11.99 -4.07
CA ALA A 122 7.60 -10.78 -4.85
C ALA A 122 7.58 -11.03 -6.37
N ASN A 123 7.87 -12.25 -6.85
CA ASN A 123 7.78 -12.62 -8.26
C ASN A 123 6.36 -12.50 -8.83
N LYS A 124 5.32 -12.79 -8.02
CA LYS A 124 3.92 -12.58 -8.44
C LYS A 124 3.60 -11.10 -8.60
N MET A 125 4.14 -10.26 -7.71
CA MET A 125 4.02 -8.82 -7.83
C MET A 125 4.74 -8.30 -9.08
N ASN A 126 5.94 -8.79 -9.39
CA ASN A 126 6.67 -8.41 -10.61
C ASN A 126 5.84 -8.70 -11.87
N SER A 127 5.26 -9.91 -11.96
CA SER A 127 4.43 -10.31 -13.10
C SER A 127 3.15 -9.45 -13.24
N PHE A 128 2.62 -8.97 -12.12
CA PHE A 128 1.52 -8.01 -12.15
C PHE A 128 1.98 -6.63 -12.60
N GLU A 129 3.09 -6.12 -12.06
CA GLU A 129 3.66 -4.83 -12.42
C GLU A 129 3.91 -4.69 -13.92
N GLU A 130 4.45 -5.73 -14.56
CA GLU A 130 4.68 -5.76 -16.01
C GLU A 130 3.37 -5.61 -16.80
N LYS A 131 2.32 -6.33 -16.41
CA LYS A 131 1.01 -6.25 -17.05
C LYS A 131 0.34 -4.88 -16.82
N PHE A 132 0.48 -4.35 -15.62
CA PHE A 132 -0.07 -3.06 -15.24
C PHE A 132 0.62 -1.91 -15.98
N ASP A 133 1.95 -1.97 -16.14
CA ASP A 133 2.71 -1.02 -16.95
C ASP A 133 2.24 -1.05 -18.42
N GLN A 134 2.08 -2.24 -19.00
CA GLN A 134 1.53 -2.38 -20.35
C GLN A 134 0.12 -1.79 -20.48
N LYS A 135 -0.74 -1.97 -19.46
CA LYS A 135 -2.07 -1.36 -19.39
C LYS A 135 -1.98 0.17 -19.41
N LEU A 136 -1.11 0.76 -18.59
CA LEU A 136 -0.92 2.21 -18.52
C LEU A 136 -0.42 2.78 -19.86
N ARG A 137 0.51 2.10 -20.53
CA ARG A 137 0.97 2.48 -21.88
C ARG A 137 -0.16 2.43 -22.91
N LYS A 138 -1.02 1.41 -22.88
CA LYS A 138 -2.21 1.31 -23.73
C LYS A 138 -3.24 2.41 -23.45
N LEU A 139 -3.32 2.91 -22.22
CA LEU A 139 -4.15 4.07 -21.86
C LEU A 139 -3.59 5.39 -22.40
N GLY A 140 -2.37 5.38 -22.95
CA GLY A 140 -1.71 6.55 -23.53
C GLY A 140 -0.87 7.35 -22.52
N VAL A 141 -0.50 6.79 -21.36
CA VAL A 141 0.35 7.46 -20.37
C VAL A 141 1.76 7.64 -20.96
N PRO A 142 2.28 8.88 -21.06
CA PRO A 142 3.60 9.12 -21.61
C PRO A 142 4.71 8.51 -20.75
N GLU A 143 5.77 8.01 -21.40
CA GLU A 143 6.92 7.41 -20.72
C GLU A 143 7.51 8.31 -19.63
N LYS A 144 7.69 9.61 -19.92
CA LYS A 144 8.20 10.57 -18.95
C LYS A 144 7.34 10.68 -17.69
N VAL A 145 6.01 10.48 -17.81
CA VAL A 145 5.07 10.51 -16.67
C VAL A 145 5.19 9.21 -15.86
N LEU A 146 5.31 8.05 -16.54
CA LEU A 146 5.54 6.76 -15.87
C LEU A 146 6.84 6.80 -15.05
N LEU A 147 7.94 7.20 -15.67
CA LEU A 147 9.26 7.26 -15.02
C LEU A 147 9.30 8.26 -13.87
N ALA A 148 8.80 9.48 -14.06
CA ALA A 148 8.78 10.51 -13.01
C ALA A 148 7.91 10.08 -11.82
N SER A 149 6.73 9.51 -12.09
CA SER A 149 5.80 9.05 -11.05
C SER A 149 6.37 7.86 -10.27
N SER A 150 7.00 6.90 -10.95
CA SER A 150 7.67 5.76 -10.33
C SER A 150 8.86 6.20 -9.47
N ALA A 151 9.71 7.10 -9.99
CA ALA A 151 10.85 7.62 -9.24
C ALA A 151 10.45 8.37 -7.97
N TYR A 152 9.35 9.12 -8.01
CA TYR A 152 8.80 9.77 -6.83
C TYR A 152 8.18 8.77 -5.85
N ALA A 153 7.40 7.83 -6.35
CA ALA A 153 6.78 6.77 -5.58
C ALA A 153 7.80 5.95 -4.78
N ASN A 154 8.92 5.58 -5.41
CA ASN A 154 9.99 4.84 -4.75
C ASN A 154 10.62 5.62 -3.60
N LYS A 155 10.83 6.93 -3.74
CA LYS A 155 11.33 7.77 -2.63
C LYS A 155 10.37 7.78 -1.43
N VAL A 156 9.06 7.85 -1.69
CA VAL A 156 8.05 7.77 -0.64
C VAL A 156 8.01 6.37 -0.03
N ALA A 157 8.06 5.33 -0.85
CA ALA A 157 8.10 3.94 -0.40
C ALA A 157 9.29 3.67 0.53
N ASP A 158 10.48 4.18 0.19
CA ASP A 158 11.68 4.05 1.02
C ASP A 158 11.49 4.65 2.41
N GLU A 159 10.88 5.84 2.52
CA GLU A 159 10.63 6.47 3.82
C GLU A 159 9.59 5.69 4.64
N ILE A 160 8.51 5.23 4.02
CA ILE A 160 7.51 4.40 4.70
C ILE A 160 8.09 3.05 5.12
N LEU A 161 8.94 2.43 4.31
CA LEU A 161 9.61 1.17 4.66
C LEU A 161 10.64 1.36 5.80
N LYS A 162 11.38 2.47 5.83
CA LYS A 162 12.24 2.80 6.97
C LYS A 162 11.41 2.94 8.26
N TRP A 163 10.29 3.65 8.19
CA TRP A 163 9.37 3.80 9.31
C TRP A 163 8.77 2.45 9.75
N SER A 164 8.38 1.59 8.80
CA SER A 164 7.83 0.25 9.10
C SER A 164 8.83 -0.68 9.79
N LYS A 165 10.14 -0.57 9.47
CA LYS A 165 11.18 -1.38 10.10
C LYS A 165 11.38 -1.11 11.59
N ASN A 166 10.92 0.04 12.07
CA ASN A 166 11.04 0.46 13.47
C ASN A 166 9.80 0.09 14.30
N ASP A 167 8.90 -0.74 13.78
CA ASP A 167 7.67 -1.12 14.47
C ASP A 167 7.79 -2.32 15.42
N MET A 168 8.96 -2.86 15.61
CA MET A 168 9.26 -4.06 16.41
C MET A 168 8.82 -5.39 15.78
N TYR A 169 8.18 -5.40 14.61
CA TYR A 169 7.71 -6.64 13.97
C TYR A 169 8.83 -7.67 13.76
N SER A 170 10.00 -7.23 13.26
CA SER A 170 11.13 -8.13 13.03
C SER A 170 11.66 -8.73 14.33
N GLN A 171 11.68 -7.96 15.43
CA GLN A 171 12.13 -8.40 16.74
C GLN A 171 11.18 -9.43 17.33
N THR A 172 9.87 -9.23 17.18
CA THR A 172 8.87 -10.19 17.69
C THR A 172 9.01 -11.59 17.09
N ARG A 173 9.61 -11.70 15.88
CA ARG A 173 9.89 -13.00 15.24
C ARG A 173 10.95 -13.82 15.98
N THR A 174 11.76 -13.20 16.82
CA THR A 174 12.82 -13.86 17.60
C THR A 174 12.41 -14.14 19.05
N PHE A 175 11.24 -13.69 19.47
CA PHE A 175 10.74 -13.87 20.84
C PHE A 175 10.23 -15.30 21.06
N PRO A 176 10.18 -15.77 22.32
CA PRO A 176 9.69 -17.11 22.64
C PRO A 176 8.27 -17.33 22.11
N LYS A 177 8.00 -18.54 21.64
CA LYS A 177 6.65 -18.94 21.26
C LYS A 177 5.70 -18.90 22.47
N TYR A 178 4.39 -18.82 22.21
CA TYR A 178 3.38 -18.93 23.26
C TYR A 178 3.55 -20.21 24.07
N THR A 179 3.65 -20.07 25.39
CA THR A 179 3.71 -21.22 26.30
C THR A 179 2.30 -21.67 26.67
N ILE A 180 1.95 -22.90 26.31
CA ILE A 180 0.65 -23.50 26.62
C ILE A 180 0.53 -23.63 28.15
N LYS A 181 -0.59 -23.08 28.70
CA LYS A 181 -0.93 -23.19 30.11
C LYS A 181 -1.95 -24.30 30.33
N ASP A 182 -1.69 -25.19 31.32
CA ASP A 182 -2.57 -26.32 31.58
C ASP A 182 -3.73 -25.96 32.52
N LYS A 183 -4.57 -25.01 32.09
CA LYS A 183 -5.83 -24.61 32.74
C LYS A 183 -6.87 -24.34 31.68
N ASP A 184 -8.14 -24.66 31.93
CA ASP A 184 -9.21 -24.60 30.94
C ASP A 184 -9.55 -23.21 30.45
N GLN A 185 -9.30 -22.20 31.28
CA GLN A 185 -9.53 -20.78 30.88
C GLN A 185 -8.50 -20.22 29.91
N TYR A 186 -7.40 -20.95 29.63
CA TYR A 186 -6.40 -20.48 28.69
C TYR A 186 -6.52 -21.18 27.34
N TRP A 187 -6.16 -20.47 26.29
CA TRP A 187 -6.12 -21.00 24.95
C TRP A 187 -5.17 -22.21 24.85
N LYS A 188 -5.62 -23.24 24.19
CA LYS A 188 -4.84 -24.43 23.83
C LYS A 188 -5.00 -24.74 22.34
N PRO A 189 -3.98 -25.28 21.67
CA PRO A 189 -4.12 -25.70 20.29
C PRO A 189 -5.16 -26.82 20.17
N THR A 190 -5.93 -26.78 19.07
CA THR A 190 -7.02 -27.74 18.81
C THR A 190 -6.72 -28.64 17.63
N PRO A 191 -7.28 -29.89 17.63
CA PRO A 191 -7.20 -30.78 16.47
C PRO A 191 -7.81 -30.13 15.22
N PRO A 192 -7.43 -30.56 13.98
CA PRO A 192 -6.48 -31.67 13.73
C PRO A 192 -5.01 -31.23 13.75
N ASP A 193 -4.69 -29.96 13.51
CA ASP A 193 -3.33 -29.51 13.20
C ASP A 193 -2.53 -29.05 14.42
N TYR A 194 -3.18 -28.81 15.55
CA TYR A 194 -2.55 -28.31 16.78
C TYR A 194 -1.61 -27.11 16.51
N MET A 195 -2.07 -26.16 15.71
CA MET A 195 -1.28 -24.99 15.31
C MET A 195 -0.80 -24.19 16.52
N ASP A 196 0.40 -23.63 16.41
CA ASP A 196 0.96 -22.71 17.41
C ASP A 196 0.08 -21.47 17.59
N GLY A 197 0.18 -20.82 18.75
CA GLY A 197 -0.48 -19.52 18.99
C GLY A 197 -0.02 -18.46 17.97
N ILE A 198 -0.99 -17.82 17.33
CA ILE A 198 -0.72 -16.82 16.27
C ILE A 198 -0.30 -15.50 16.92
N GLU A 199 0.86 -14.98 16.53
CA GLU A 199 1.35 -13.65 16.87
C GLU A 199 1.25 -13.31 18.38
N PRO A 200 1.82 -14.12 19.29
CA PRO A 200 1.68 -13.91 20.74
C PRO A 200 2.30 -12.59 21.22
N HIS A 201 3.21 -12.00 20.44
CA HIS A 201 3.89 -10.75 20.74
C HIS A 201 3.35 -9.57 19.92
N TRP A 202 2.14 -9.69 19.34
CA TRP A 202 1.51 -8.59 18.62
C TRP A 202 1.35 -7.31 19.45
N PRO A 203 1.10 -7.39 20.77
CA PRO A 203 1.06 -6.19 21.64
C PRO A 203 2.36 -5.41 21.75
N GLU A 204 3.50 -6.01 21.41
CA GLU A 204 4.83 -5.38 21.43
C GLU A 204 5.09 -4.52 20.19
N ILE A 205 4.27 -4.67 19.14
CA ILE A 205 4.41 -3.91 17.91
C ILE A 205 3.89 -2.48 18.14
N ARG A 206 4.59 -1.51 17.56
CA ARG A 206 4.20 -0.09 17.65
C ARG A 206 2.73 0.09 17.29
N THR A 207 1.96 0.63 18.24
CA THR A 207 0.58 1.06 17.99
C THR A 207 0.58 2.26 17.05
N MET A 208 -0.44 2.39 16.17
CA MET A 208 -0.50 3.49 15.22
C MET A 208 -1.00 4.80 15.85
N VAL A 209 -2.09 4.73 16.62
CA VAL A 209 -2.76 5.89 17.22
C VAL A 209 -2.96 5.74 18.73
N LEU A 210 -2.99 4.51 19.25
CA LEU A 210 -3.14 4.25 20.68
C LEU A 210 -1.84 4.55 21.42
N ASP A 211 -1.91 5.00 22.68
CA ASP A 211 -0.73 5.19 23.52
C ASP A 211 -0.02 3.87 23.82
N SER A 212 -0.81 2.83 24.05
CA SER A 212 -0.33 1.46 24.27
C SER A 212 -1.37 0.45 23.79
N SER A 213 -0.95 -0.80 23.61
CA SER A 213 -1.84 -1.90 23.20
C SER A 213 -2.95 -2.21 24.21
N ASN A 214 -2.79 -1.79 25.48
CA ASN A 214 -3.74 -2.00 26.56
C ASN A 214 -4.43 -0.71 27.03
N GLN A 215 -4.42 0.36 26.21
CA GLN A 215 -5.04 1.65 26.56
C GLN A 215 -6.55 1.53 26.89
N PHE A 216 -7.25 0.60 26.23
CA PHE A 216 -8.67 0.33 26.44
C PHE A 216 -8.90 -1.15 26.77
N PRO A 217 -8.53 -1.61 27.97
CA PRO A 217 -8.73 -3.01 28.32
C PRO A 217 -10.23 -3.30 28.45
N PRO A 218 -10.72 -4.45 27.98
CA PRO A 218 -12.07 -4.90 28.27
C PRO A 218 -12.22 -5.18 29.77
N LYS A 219 -13.46 -5.27 30.24
CA LYS A 219 -13.73 -5.82 31.58
C LYS A 219 -13.23 -7.25 31.65
N ASP A 220 -12.79 -7.66 32.85
CA ASP A 220 -12.40 -9.05 33.07
C ASP A 220 -13.54 -9.99 32.66
N PRO A 221 -13.22 -11.14 32.01
CA PRO A 221 -14.22 -12.14 31.69
C PRO A 221 -14.80 -12.74 32.98
N LEU A 222 -16.00 -13.29 32.86
CA LEU A 222 -16.55 -14.09 33.94
C LEU A 222 -15.60 -15.25 34.28
N VAL A 223 -15.53 -15.60 35.56
CA VAL A 223 -14.75 -16.76 35.99
C VAL A 223 -15.32 -18.02 35.30
N LEU A 224 -14.44 -18.74 34.59
CA LEU A 224 -14.84 -20.01 33.98
C LEU A 224 -15.25 -21.00 35.07
N ASP A 225 -16.53 -21.38 35.06
CA ASP A 225 -17.07 -22.44 35.90
C ASP A 225 -17.82 -23.44 35.02
N LEU A 226 -17.36 -24.67 35.00
CA LEU A 226 -17.92 -25.78 34.21
C LEU A 226 -19.05 -26.52 34.93
N LYS A 227 -19.45 -26.07 36.13
CA LYS A 227 -20.58 -26.70 36.86
C LYS A 227 -21.89 -26.41 36.13
N LYS A 228 -22.78 -27.40 36.18
CA LYS A 228 -24.13 -27.28 35.63
C LYS A 228 -24.86 -26.11 36.29
N GLY A 229 -25.31 -25.14 35.50
CA GLY A 229 -26.04 -23.93 35.97
C GLY A 229 -25.17 -22.71 36.22
N SER A 230 -23.87 -22.76 35.91
CA SER A 230 -23.04 -21.54 35.83
C SER A 230 -23.53 -20.58 34.73
N PRO A 231 -23.37 -19.27 34.89
CA PRO A 231 -23.80 -18.27 33.92
C PRO A 231 -23.07 -18.41 32.57
#